data_66e0583fb2cb4db2cee73c4e6a4ff189
#
_entry.id   66e0583fb2cb4db2cee73c4e6a4ff189
#
_cell.length_a   1.000
_cell.length_b   1.000
_cell.length_c   1.000
_cell.angle_alpha   90.00
_cell.angle_beta   90.00
_cell.angle_gamma   90.00
#
_symmetry.space_group_name_H-M   'P 1'
#
loop_
_entity.id
_entity.type
_entity.pdbx_description
1 polymer ?
#
loop_
_entity_poly.entity_id
_entity_poly.type
_entity_poly.pdbx_seq_one_letter_code
_entity_poly.pdbx_strand_id
1 'polypeptide(L)'
;MTINQLPTPFYIIYEDRIRRNLDLIADVAARADVEIIMAFKANALWRTFNIVREYGFGCTASSINELRLGREYLTDNIHAYSPAYTEADFPEILRYSSHVTFNS
;
A
#
# COMPACT_ATOMS: atom_id res chain seq x y z
N MET A 1 1.91 18.83 -21.36
CA MET A 1 0.90 19.54 -20.56
C MET A 1 1.58 20.32 -19.46
N THR A 2 1.28 21.60 -19.32
CA THR A 2 1.82 22.45 -18.26
C THR A 2 0.81 22.53 -17.09
N ILE A 3 1.30 22.96 -15.92
CA ILE A 3 0.44 23.12 -14.73
C ILE A 3 -0.75 24.04 -15.03
N ASN A 4 -0.54 25.10 -15.80
CA ASN A 4 -1.60 26.05 -16.12
C ASN A 4 -2.71 25.48 -17.01
N GLN A 5 -2.48 24.32 -17.62
CA GLN A 5 -3.46 23.67 -18.49
C GLN A 5 -4.31 22.63 -17.74
N LEU A 6 -4.02 22.39 -16.46
CA LEU A 6 -4.76 21.43 -15.67
C LEU A 6 -6.03 22.05 -15.08
N PRO A 7 -7.14 21.32 -15.06
CA PRO A 7 -8.35 21.78 -14.39
C PRO A 7 -8.11 21.84 -12.88
N THR A 8 -8.63 22.91 -12.25
CA THR A 8 -8.53 23.07 -10.80
C THR A 8 -9.84 22.71 -10.11
N PRO A 9 -9.79 22.23 -8.85
CA PRO A 9 -8.60 21.93 -8.05
C PRO A 9 -7.95 20.60 -8.47
N PHE A 10 -6.64 20.44 -8.18
CA PHE A 10 -5.91 19.20 -8.48
C PHE A 10 -4.79 18.96 -7.48
N TYR A 11 -4.32 17.71 -7.41
CA TYR A 11 -3.08 17.32 -6.73
C TYR A 11 -2.05 16.92 -7.78
N ILE A 12 -0.79 17.29 -7.53
CA ILE A 12 0.33 16.88 -8.38
C ILE A 12 1.21 15.90 -7.61
N ILE A 13 1.52 14.79 -8.26
CA ILE A 13 2.47 13.80 -7.74
C ILE A 13 3.74 13.90 -8.58
N TYR A 14 4.88 14.05 -7.91
CA TYR A 14 6.18 14.07 -8.55
C TYR A 14 6.82 12.69 -8.41
N GLU A 15 6.93 11.98 -9.51
CA GLU A 15 7.46 10.61 -9.53
C GLU A 15 8.89 10.53 -8.99
N ASP A 16 9.74 11.46 -9.37
CA ASP A 16 11.14 11.51 -8.90
C ASP A 16 11.25 11.66 -7.38
N ARG A 17 10.32 12.39 -6.77
CA ARG A 17 10.26 12.55 -5.32
C ARG A 17 9.79 11.28 -4.63
N ILE A 18 8.80 10.59 -5.21
CA ILE A 18 8.36 9.28 -4.70
C ILE A 18 9.52 8.32 -4.73
N ARG A 19 10.23 8.21 -5.85
CA ARG A 19 11.37 7.31 -6.00
C ARG A 19 12.48 7.62 -5.01
N ARG A 20 12.78 8.88 -4.80
CA ARG A 20 13.78 9.30 -3.80
C ARG A 20 13.39 8.85 -2.39
N ASN A 21 12.13 9.03 -2.02
CA ASN A 21 11.63 8.61 -0.71
C ASN A 21 11.67 7.10 -0.55
N LEU A 22 11.28 6.36 -1.60
CA LEU A 22 11.30 4.91 -1.58
C LEU A 22 12.74 4.35 -1.53
N ASP A 23 13.68 4.99 -2.23
CA ASP A 23 15.10 4.63 -2.15
C ASP A 23 15.62 4.75 -0.71
N LEU A 24 15.27 5.85 -0.04
CA LEU A 24 15.66 6.09 1.35
C LEU A 24 15.05 5.05 2.29
N ILE A 25 13.77 4.77 2.14
CA ILE A 25 13.05 3.78 2.95
C ILE A 25 13.64 2.38 2.72
N ALA A 26 13.92 2.01 1.48
CA ALA A 26 14.51 0.72 1.14
C ALA A 26 15.92 0.56 1.72
N ASP A 27 16.72 1.62 1.70
CA ASP A 27 18.05 1.62 2.30
C ASP A 27 17.99 1.38 3.81
N VAL A 28 17.11 2.09 4.50
CA VAL A 28 16.92 1.93 5.95
C VAL A 28 16.43 0.51 6.27
N ALA A 29 15.47 -0.01 5.50
CA ALA A 29 14.95 -1.36 5.70
C ALA A 29 16.06 -2.41 5.57
N ALA A 30 16.90 -2.28 4.56
CA ALA A 30 18.01 -3.20 4.33
C ALA A 30 19.04 -3.13 5.45
N ARG A 31 19.42 -1.93 5.89
CA ARG A 31 20.41 -1.75 6.95
C ARG A 31 19.92 -2.19 8.31
N ALA A 32 18.63 -2.02 8.57
CA ALA A 32 18.02 -2.42 9.84
C ALA A 32 17.55 -3.88 9.84
N ASP A 33 17.59 -4.55 8.71
CA ASP A 33 17.07 -5.91 8.52
C ASP A 33 15.60 -6.02 8.96
N VAL A 34 14.78 -5.09 8.48
CA VAL A 34 13.35 -5.07 8.75
C VAL A 34 12.56 -5.02 7.46
N GLU A 35 11.35 -5.53 7.51
CA GLU A 35 10.39 -5.38 6.42
C GLU A 35 9.55 -4.12 6.67
N ILE A 36 9.41 -3.30 5.63
CA ILE A 36 8.55 -2.12 5.67
C ILE A 36 7.35 -2.37 4.76
N ILE A 37 6.17 -2.12 5.29
CA ILE A 37 4.91 -2.31 4.57
C ILE A 37 4.16 -0.98 4.49
N MET A 38 3.57 -0.73 3.32
CA MET A 38 2.84 0.51 3.07
C MET A 38 1.41 0.41 3.59
N ALA A 39 0.97 1.41 4.34
CA ALA A 39 -0.41 1.48 4.80
C ALA A 39 -1.27 2.20 3.76
N PHE A 40 -2.31 1.54 3.26
CA PHE A 40 -3.21 2.14 2.27
C PHE A 40 -4.01 3.30 2.82
N LYS A 41 -4.29 3.32 4.11
CA LYS A 41 -4.93 4.48 4.73
C LYS A 41 -4.08 5.76 4.60
N ALA A 42 -2.77 5.61 4.43
CA ALA A 42 -1.87 6.74 4.20
C ALA A 42 -1.76 7.09 2.71
N ASN A 43 -1.83 6.11 1.84
CA ASN A 43 -1.77 6.31 0.39
C ASN A 43 -2.51 5.18 -0.34
N ALA A 44 -3.65 5.49 -0.91
CA ALA A 44 -4.43 4.56 -1.74
C ALA A 44 -4.44 5.00 -3.22
N LEU A 45 -3.50 5.81 -3.65
CA LEU A 45 -3.38 6.25 -5.04
C LEU A 45 -2.80 5.12 -5.89
N TRP A 46 -3.65 4.23 -6.35
CA TRP A 46 -3.27 2.99 -7.01
C TRP A 46 -2.36 3.20 -8.24
N ARG A 47 -2.44 4.35 -8.91
CA ARG A 47 -1.57 4.66 -10.04
C ARG A 47 -0.10 4.83 -9.65
N THR A 48 0.19 5.08 -8.37
CA THR A 48 1.58 5.13 -7.88
C THR A 48 2.11 3.76 -7.48
N PHE A 49 1.27 2.74 -7.45
CA PHE A 49 1.64 1.42 -6.94
C PHE A 49 2.62 0.68 -7.85
N ASN A 50 2.62 0.93 -9.15
CA ASN A 50 3.63 0.36 -10.04
C ASN A 50 5.05 0.85 -9.71
N ILE A 51 5.18 2.06 -9.17
CA ILE A 51 6.46 2.56 -8.67
C ILE A 51 6.83 1.82 -7.38
N VAL A 52 5.90 1.75 -6.43
CA VAL A 52 6.10 1.07 -5.14
C VAL A 52 6.42 -0.42 -5.34
N ARG A 53 5.77 -1.07 -6.31
CA ARG A 53 6.00 -2.47 -6.64
C ARG A 53 7.45 -2.76 -7.01
N GLU A 54 8.14 -1.83 -7.66
CA GLU A 54 9.55 -2.01 -8.03
C GLU A 54 10.45 -2.21 -6.82
N TYR A 55 10.03 -1.75 -5.65
CA TYR A 55 10.78 -1.86 -4.39
C TYR A 55 10.44 -3.12 -3.60
N GLY A 56 9.42 -3.86 -4.00
CA GLY A 56 9.05 -5.11 -3.36
C GLY A 56 8.39 -4.96 -1.99
N PHE A 57 7.86 -3.80 -1.65
CA PHE A 57 7.21 -3.59 -0.37
C PHE A 57 5.87 -4.32 -0.28
N GLY A 58 5.56 -4.85 0.91
CA GLY A 58 4.23 -5.30 1.26
C GLY A 58 3.31 -4.15 1.62
N CYS A 59 2.11 -4.47 2.04
CA CYS A 59 1.14 -3.45 2.46
C CYS A 59 0.30 -3.90 3.64
N THR A 60 -0.34 -2.94 4.31
CA THR A 60 -1.39 -3.23 5.28
C THR A 60 -2.74 -2.85 4.69
N ALA A 61 -3.71 -3.73 4.85
CA ALA A 61 -5.09 -3.52 4.45
C ALA A 61 -5.98 -3.48 5.69
N SER A 62 -6.72 -2.40 5.86
CA SER A 62 -7.61 -2.19 7.00
C SER A 62 -9.08 -2.45 6.66
N SER A 63 -9.36 -2.89 5.43
CA SER A 63 -10.69 -3.26 4.95
C SER A 63 -10.58 -4.27 3.81
N ILE A 64 -11.71 -4.91 3.49
CA ILE A 64 -11.77 -5.82 2.34
C ILE A 64 -11.44 -5.10 1.03
N ASN A 65 -11.82 -3.84 0.91
CA ASN A 65 -11.56 -3.05 -0.28
C ASN A 65 -10.06 -2.76 -0.43
N GLU A 66 -9.38 -2.46 0.67
CA GLU A 66 -7.92 -2.27 0.66
C GLU A 66 -7.19 -3.59 0.36
N LEU A 67 -7.67 -4.70 0.86
CA LEU A 67 -7.14 -6.03 0.54
C LEU A 67 -7.19 -6.29 -0.97
N ARG A 68 -8.34 -6.06 -1.57
CA ARG A 68 -8.54 -6.22 -3.02
C ARG A 68 -7.65 -5.28 -3.82
N LEU A 69 -7.53 -4.04 -3.36
CA LEU A 69 -6.65 -3.04 -3.98
C LEU A 69 -5.19 -3.50 -3.99
N GLY A 70 -4.70 -3.97 -2.85
CA GLY A 70 -3.32 -4.44 -2.72
C GLY A 70 -3.05 -5.65 -3.59
N ARG A 71 -3.96 -6.62 -3.58
CA ARG A 71 -3.83 -7.83 -4.37
C ARG A 71 -3.83 -7.57 -5.87
N GLU A 72 -4.70 -6.67 -6.32
CA GLU A 72 -4.83 -6.37 -7.74
C GLU A 72 -3.68 -5.53 -8.28
N TYR A 73 -3.19 -4.54 -7.51
CA TYR A 73 -2.28 -3.53 -8.03
C TYR A 73 -0.89 -3.53 -7.41
N LEU A 74 -0.67 -4.17 -6.27
CA LEU A 74 0.60 -4.02 -5.57
C LEU A 74 1.33 -5.32 -5.28
N THR A 75 0.76 -6.22 -4.46
CA THR A 75 1.52 -7.34 -3.89
C THR A 75 0.62 -8.43 -3.35
N ASP A 76 1.18 -9.62 -3.19
CA ASP A 76 0.54 -10.71 -2.44
C ASP A 76 0.94 -10.70 -0.96
N ASN A 77 1.92 -9.87 -0.58
CA ASN A 77 2.33 -9.72 0.82
C ASN A 77 1.47 -8.65 1.50
N ILE A 78 0.28 -9.06 1.92
CA ILE A 78 -0.72 -8.17 2.50
C ILE A 78 -0.96 -8.54 3.95
N HIS A 79 -0.75 -7.58 4.84
CA HIS A 79 -1.03 -7.69 6.26
C HIS A 79 -2.41 -7.11 6.54
N ALA A 80 -3.38 -7.98 6.81
CA ALA A 80 -4.72 -7.53 7.18
C ALA A 80 -4.75 -7.11 8.64
N TYR A 81 -5.22 -5.91 8.91
CA TYR A 81 -5.40 -5.39 10.25
C TYR A 81 -6.71 -4.62 10.36
N SER A 82 -7.60 -5.08 11.22
CA SER A 82 -8.87 -4.40 11.49
C SER A 82 -9.23 -4.62 12.96
N PRO A 83 -9.89 -3.66 13.62
CA PRO A 83 -10.39 -3.84 14.97
C PRO A 83 -11.34 -5.02 15.11
N ALA A 84 -12.11 -5.31 14.06
CA ALA A 84 -13.03 -6.43 13.99
C ALA A 84 -13.20 -6.89 12.55
N TYR A 85 -13.41 -8.18 12.36
CA TYR A 85 -13.69 -8.76 11.04
C TYR A 85 -15.14 -9.24 11.00
N THR A 86 -15.82 -9.01 9.88
CA THR A 86 -17.17 -9.53 9.68
C THR A 86 -17.11 -10.99 9.21
N GLU A 87 -18.13 -11.77 9.53
CA GLU A 87 -18.23 -13.15 9.04
C GLU A 87 -18.26 -13.20 7.51
N ALA A 88 -18.85 -12.20 6.89
CA ALA A 88 -18.97 -12.12 5.43
C ALA A 88 -17.61 -11.92 4.75
N ASP A 89 -16.75 -11.07 5.30
CA ASP A 89 -15.47 -10.71 4.70
C ASP A 89 -14.32 -11.64 5.09
N PHE A 90 -14.41 -12.27 6.26
CA PHE A 90 -13.30 -13.01 6.84
C PHE A 90 -12.73 -14.13 5.96
N PRO A 91 -13.57 -14.94 5.27
CA PRO A 91 -13.01 -15.97 4.38
C PRO A 91 -12.12 -15.41 3.26
N GLU A 92 -12.50 -14.29 2.66
CA GLU A 92 -11.68 -13.64 1.63
C GLU A 92 -10.41 -13.05 2.23
N ILE A 93 -10.50 -12.46 3.42
CA ILE A 93 -9.35 -11.92 4.14
C ILE A 93 -8.34 -13.01 4.43
N LEU A 94 -8.77 -14.15 4.95
CA LEU A 94 -7.89 -15.29 5.22
C LEU A 94 -7.23 -15.82 3.94
N ARG A 95 -8.00 -15.88 2.86
CA ARG A 95 -7.51 -16.46 1.60
C ARG A 95 -6.42 -15.61 0.95
N TYR A 96 -6.52 -14.29 1.02
CA TYR A 96 -5.70 -13.39 0.23
C TYR A 96 -4.70 -12.55 1.01
N SER A 97 -4.73 -12.61 2.33
CA SER A 97 -3.70 -11.96 3.14
C SER A 97 -2.57 -12.93 3.49
N SER A 98 -1.37 -12.40 3.60
CA SER A 98 -0.21 -13.16 4.08
C SER A 98 -0.18 -13.24 5.60
N HIS A 99 -0.69 -12.21 6.26
CA HIS A 99 -0.75 -12.07 7.70
C HIS A 99 -2.08 -11.48 8.10
N VAL A 100 -2.65 -11.96 9.21
CA VAL A 100 -3.88 -11.42 9.79
C VAL A 100 -3.61 -11.06 11.25
N THR A 101 -3.90 -9.82 11.61
CA THR A 101 -3.75 -9.33 12.97
C THR A 101 -5.10 -9.28 13.66
N PHE A 102 -5.18 -9.86 14.84
CA PHE A 102 -6.37 -9.83 15.66
C PHE A 102 -6.18 -8.83 16.81
N ASN A 103 -7.26 -8.16 17.15
CA ASN A 103 -7.27 -7.15 18.21
C ASN A 103 -7.84 -7.74 19.52
N SER A 104 -7.36 -8.83 19.99
CA SER A 104 -7.78 -9.59 21.16
C SER A 104 -8.79 -10.67 20.88
#